data_79bca3e5b0c45d43b548c6064ad34b51
#
_entry.id   79bca3e5b0c45d43b548c6064ad34b51
#
_cell.length_a   1.000
_cell.length_b   1.000
_cell.length_c   1.000
_cell.angle_alpha   90.00
_cell.angle_beta   90.00
_cell.angle_gamma   90.00
#
_symmetry.space_group_name_H-M   'P 1'
#
loop_
_entity.id
_entity.type
_entity.pdbx_description
1 polymer ?
#
loop_
_entity_poly.entity_id
_entity_poly.type
_entity_poly.pdbx_seq_one_letter_code
_entity_poly.pdbx_strand_id
1 'polypeptide(L)'
;MKATDKKTIGKTNTQVTRFGLGGANLKNTGVSPNISEKTIQKALSLNVGYFDTAPLYGDKQSEKNLGKVLPHANRTQFALSTKAGRSYSPGIMSPETAKMDLSYDGILKSVDSSLKRLSLDKIDILFIHDPDLHPEGRNSGFKQVIEESFQAAQKLKNDGLINAIGVGMNEWEMPYKFIQEFDLDCVLQAGRYTLMNQTALHPFLDECEKRDVSVITGSTLNGGFIFSNMDKNTMINYQPEIDRNDLTIPIKGKKIKNICNSYNVPMISVALQFPFRHPAVASVLTGTSTPEELQENISLFDINIPKDLWAELESEGLIEI
;
A
#
# COMPACT_ATOMS: atom_id res chain seq x y z
N MET A 1 -16.28 5.83 10.56
CA MET A 1 -15.33 4.78 10.13
C MET A 1 -14.22 4.68 11.15
N LYS A 2 -13.80 3.46 11.50
CA LYS A 2 -12.72 3.20 12.46
C LYS A 2 -11.58 2.48 11.75
N ALA A 3 -10.36 2.66 12.26
CA ALA A 3 -9.15 2.02 11.74
C ALA A 3 -9.29 0.48 11.69
N THR A 4 -9.99 -0.10 12.65
CA THR A 4 -10.19 -1.55 12.80
C THR A 4 -11.43 -2.10 12.08
N ASP A 5 -12.25 -1.24 11.45
CA ASP A 5 -13.36 -1.71 10.61
C ASP A 5 -12.80 -2.57 9.47
N LYS A 6 -13.51 -3.65 9.12
CA LYS A 6 -13.06 -4.60 8.11
C LYS A 6 -13.77 -4.41 6.78
N LYS A 7 -13.04 -4.69 5.70
CA LYS A 7 -13.55 -4.75 4.32
C LYS A 7 -13.05 -6.02 3.65
N THR A 8 -13.92 -6.67 2.91
CA THR A 8 -13.57 -7.84 2.09
C THR A 8 -12.78 -7.39 0.85
N ILE A 9 -11.81 -8.17 0.43
CA ILE A 9 -10.99 -7.95 -0.77
C ILE A 9 -11.66 -8.61 -1.97
N GLY A 10 -12.09 -7.78 -2.92
CA GLY A 10 -12.72 -8.23 -4.16
C GLY A 10 -13.76 -9.31 -3.94
N LYS A 11 -13.72 -10.34 -4.76
CA LYS A 11 -14.61 -11.50 -4.72
C LYS A 11 -14.14 -12.63 -3.77
N THR A 12 -13.16 -12.36 -2.92
CA THR A 12 -12.57 -13.35 -1.99
C THR A 12 -13.23 -13.33 -0.62
N ASN A 13 -12.81 -14.25 0.26
CA ASN A 13 -13.19 -14.24 1.68
C ASN A 13 -12.14 -13.53 2.57
N THR A 14 -11.12 -12.92 1.97
CA THR A 14 -10.07 -12.23 2.71
C THR A 14 -10.58 -10.89 3.21
N GLN A 15 -10.45 -10.62 4.50
CA GLN A 15 -10.81 -9.35 5.12
C GLN A 15 -9.57 -8.62 5.60
N VAL A 16 -9.50 -7.32 5.29
CA VAL A 16 -8.46 -6.40 5.78
C VAL A 16 -9.07 -5.30 6.64
N THR A 17 -8.33 -4.78 7.60
CA THR A 17 -8.74 -3.58 8.34
C THR A 17 -8.59 -2.34 7.46
N ARG A 18 -9.41 -1.30 7.70
CA ARG A 18 -9.35 -0.03 6.97
C ARG A 18 -7.97 0.63 7.08
N PHE A 19 -7.34 0.50 8.23
CA PHE A 19 -5.95 0.90 8.44
C PHE A 19 -5.07 -0.35 8.44
N GLY A 20 -4.00 -0.35 7.64
CA GLY A 20 -3.01 -1.41 7.55
C GLY A 20 -1.59 -0.90 7.84
N LEU A 21 -0.75 -1.78 8.39
CA LEU A 21 0.66 -1.53 8.63
C LEU A 21 1.48 -1.89 7.39
N GLY A 22 2.03 -0.88 6.72
CA GLY A 22 2.95 -1.03 5.59
C GLY A 22 4.36 -1.37 6.06
N GLY A 23 4.93 -2.44 5.50
CA GLY A 23 6.20 -3.02 5.93
C GLY A 23 7.47 -2.33 5.40
N ALA A 24 7.37 -1.30 4.55
CA ALA A 24 8.55 -0.65 3.98
C ALA A 24 9.50 -0.07 5.05
N ASN A 25 8.96 0.34 6.20
CA ASN A 25 9.71 0.88 7.34
C ASN A 25 10.02 -0.18 8.42
N LEU A 26 9.51 -1.40 8.30
CA LEU A 26 9.80 -2.50 9.23
C LEU A 26 11.18 -3.14 8.95
N LYS A 27 12.17 -2.30 8.73
CA LYS A 27 13.59 -2.66 8.58
C LYS A 27 14.34 -2.16 9.79
N ASN A 28 15.22 -2.97 10.36
CA ASN A 28 16.04 -2.56 11.49
C ASN A 28 16.95 -1.40 11.09
N THR A 29 16.62 -0.19 11.46
CA THR A 29 17.36 1.04 11.09
C THR A 29 18.38 1.45 12.15
N GLY A 30 18.89 0.55 12.96
CA GLY A 30 19.95 0.83 13.95
C GLY A 30 19.54 1.61 15.20
N VAL A 31 18.32 2.15 15.26
CA VAL A 31 17.86 3.01 16.36
C VAL A 31 17.50 2.20 17.63
N SER A 32 16.99 1.00 17.46
CA SER A 32 16.72 0.08 18.57
C SER A 32 16.58 -1.34 18.04
N PRO A 33 17.28 -2.32 18.63
CA PRO A 33 16.99 -3.71 18.30
C PRO A 33 15.53 -4.01 18.63
N ASN A 34 14.86 -4.73 17.70
CA ASN A 34 13.48 -5.19 17.85
C ASN A 34 12.39 -4.11 17.80
N ILE A 35 12.67 -2.87 17.34
CA ILE A 35 11.62 -1.84 17.22
C ILE A 35 10.51 -2.29 16.26
N SER A 36 10.87 -2.91 15.14
CA SER A 36 9.91 -3.44 14.17
C SER A 36 9.02 -4.51 14.76
N GLU A 37 9.58 -5.44 15.56
CA GLU A 37 8.82 -6.49 16.25
C GLU A 37 7.82 -5.88 17.26
N LYS A 38 8.25 -4.89 18.04
CA LYS A 38 7.37 -4.15 18.96
C LYS A 38 6.25 -3.42 18.24
N THR A 39 6.54 -2.82 17.08
CA THR A 39 5.54 -2.14 16.26
C THR A 39 4.50 -3.13 15.72
N ILE A 40 4.91 -4.31 15.26
CA ILE A 40 4.00 -5.36 14.80
C ILE A 40 3.14 -5.89 15.96
N GLN A 41 3.75 -6.14 17.13
CA GLN A 41 3.02 -6.56 18.35
C GLN A 41 2.00 -5.50 18.78
N LYS A 42 2.39 -4.22 18.72
CA LYS A 42 1.49 -3.10 19.02
C LYS A 42 0.31 -3.05 18.04
N ALA A 43 0.55 -3.27 16.74
CA ALA A 43 -0.52 -3.33 15.73
C ALA A 43 -1.56 -4.41 16.08
N LEU A 44 -1.10 -5.63 16.36
CA LEU A 44 -1.97 -6.73 16.79
C LEU A 44 -2.76 -6.38 18.06
N SER A 45 -2.12 -5.77 19.07
CA SER A 45 -2.77 -5.37 20.32
C SER A 45 -3.83 -4.29 20.15
N LEU A 46 -3.73 -3.49 19.08
CA LEU A 46 -4.70 -2.46 18.69
C LEU A 46 -5.74 -2.97 17.68
N ASN A 47 -5.76 -4.28 17.40
CA ASN A 47 -6.63 -4.92 16.43
C ASN A 47 -6.44 -4.40 14.99
N VAL A 48 -5.27 -3.89 14.64
CA VAL A 48 -4.89 -3.67 13.24
C VAL A 48 -4.60 -5.04 12.65
N GLY A 49 -5.45 -5.46 11.73
CA GLY A 49 -5.46 -6.81 11.15
C GLY A 49 -5.03 -6.84 9.69
N TYR A 50 -4.29 -5.84 9.19
CA TYR A 50 -3.72 -5.91 7.86
C TYR A 50 -2.24 -5.50 7.87
N PHE A 51 -1.40 -6.38 7.33
CA PHE A 51 0.04 -6.20 7.20
C PHE A 51 0.43 -6.37 5.74
N ASP A 52 1.24 -5.44 5.22
CA ASP A 52 1.81 -5.51 3.87
C ASP A 52 3.33 -5.55 3.94
N THR A 53 3.96 -6.37 3.11
CA THR A 53 5.41 -6.46 3.01
C THR A 53 5.87 -6.74 1.57
N ALA A 54 7.16 -6.94 1.38
CA ALA A 54 7.77 -7.38 0.13
C ALA A 54 9.19 -7.92 0.36
N PRO A 55 9.70 -8.82 -0.51
CA PRO A 55 11.12 -9.21 -0.51
C PRO A 55 12.06 -8.01 -0.70
N LEU A 56 11.61 -6.97 -1.40
CA LEU A 56 12.36 -5.75 -1.63
C LEU A 56 12.57 -4.93 -0.34
N TYR A 57 11.65 -5.01 0.63
CA TYR A 57 11.66 -4.14 1.80
C TYR A 57 12.77 -4.49 2.77
N GLY A 58 13.81 -3.61 2.82
CA GLY A 58 14.99 -3.81 3.65
C GLY A 58 15.77 -5.09 3.32
N ASP A 59 15.83 -5.46 2.04
CA ASP A 59 16.40 -6.75 1.58
C ASP A 59 15.85 -7.92 2.40
N LYS A 60 14.54 -8.12 2.32
CA LYS A 60 13.82 -9.21 3.00
C LYS A 60 13.70 -9.06 4.52
N GLN A 61 14.26 -7.99 5.12
CA GLN A 61 14.23 -7.82 6.57
C GLN A 61 12.82 -7.59 7.10
N SER A 62 11.97 -6.89 6.34
CA SER A 62 10.57 -6.68 6.70
C SER A 62 9.82 -8.01 6.85
N GLU A 63 9.96 -8.94 5.88
CA GLU A 63 9.35 -10.27 5.98
C GLU A 63 9.89 -11.07 7.16
N LYS A 64 11.21 -11.02 7.43
CA LYS A 64 11.81 -11.69 8.59
C LYS A 64 11.28 -11.13 9.93
N ASN A 65 11.08 -9.82 10.03
CA ASN A 65 10.54 -9.20 11.24
C ASN A 65 9.06 -9.58 11.48
N LEU A 66 8.25 -9.62 10.42
CA LEU A 66 6.88 -10.14 10.49
C LEU A 66 6.88 -11.64 10.85
N GLY A 67 7.79 -12.43 10.29
CA GLY A 67 7.95 -13.86 10.56
C GLY A 67 8.37 -14.21 11.99
N LYS A 68 8.89 -13.26 12.76
CA LYS A 68 9.16 -13.45 14.19
C LYS A 68 7.93 -13.24 15.08
N VAL A 69 6.92 -12.52 14.60
CA VAL A 69 5.77 -12.12 15.41
C VAL A 69 4.49 -12.83 14.96
N LEU A 70 4.16 -12.78 13.68
CA LEU A 70 2.87 -13.25 13.17
C LEU A 70 2.59 -14.76 13.38
N PRO A 71 3.57 -15.68 13.33
CA PRO A 71 3.33 -17.10 13.62
C PRO A 71 2.83 -17.38 15.04
N HIS A 72 3.08 -16.46 15.98
CA HIS A 72 2.65 -16.57 17.37
C HIS A 72 1.30 -15.87 17.64
N ALA A 73 0.76 -15.16 16.67
CA ALA A 73 -0.55 -14.53 16.74
C ALA A 73 -1.66 -15.48 16.27
N ASN A 74 -2.90 -15.23 16.70
CA ASN A 74 -4.04 -15.96 16.16
C ASN A 74 -4.21 -15.62 14.67
N ARG A 75 -4.12 -16.63 13.80
CA ARG A 75 -4.16 -16.48 12.33
C ARG A 75 -5.42 -15.78 11.82
N THR A 76 -6.54 -15.85 12.55
CA THR A 76 -7.80 -15.21 12.18
C THR A 76 -7.85 -13.72 12.49
N GLN A 77 -6.85 -13.20 13.22
CA GLN A 77 -6.79 -11.78 13.59
C GLN A 77 -6.21 -10.91 12.49
N PHE A 78 -5.50 -11.48 11.51
CA PHE A 78 -4.82 -10.70 10.49
C PHE A 78 -4.91 -11.29 9.09
N ALA A 79 -4.80 -10.41 8.10
CA ALA A 79 -4.45 -10.70 6.73
C ALA A 79 -3.04 -10.18 6.43
N LEU A 80 -2.30 -10.92 5.61
CA LEU A 80 -0.95 -10.57 5.21
C LEU A 80 -0.85 -10.52 3.69
N SER A 81 -0.32 -9.43 3.16
CA SER A 81 0.13 -9.34 1.77
C SER A 81 1.65 -9.33 1.67
N THR A 82 2.17 -9.97 0.65
CA THR A 82 3.54 -9.79 0.18
C THR A 82 3.57 -9.66 -1.33
N LYS A 83 4.76 -9.43 -1.88
CA LYS A 83 4.93 -9.17 -3.30
C LYS A 83 5.91 -10.16 -3.91
N ALA A 84 5.79 -10.42 -5.22
CA ALA A 84 6.71 -11.26 -5.98
C ALA A 84 7.16 -10.57 -7.27
N GLY A 85 8.22 -11.09 -7.87
CA GLY A 85 8.76 -10.59 -9.14
C GLY A 85 9.91 -9.60 -9.00
N ARG A 86 10.08 -8.94 -7.84
CA ARG A 86 11.14 -7.94 -7.64
C ARG A 86 11.87 -8.15 -6.31
N SER A 87 13.21 -8.18 -6.35
CA SER A 87 14.05 -8.35 -5.15
C SER A 87 15.44 -7.75 -5.36
N TYR A 88 16.19 -7.53 -4.28
CA TYR A 88 17.60 -7.15 -4.40
C TYR A 88 18.52 -8.37 -4.59
N SER A 89 19.66 -8.14 -5.28
CA SER A 89 20.80 -9.04 -5.20
C SER A 89 21.36 -9.04 -3.77
N PRO A 90 21.80 -10.18 -3.24
CA PRO A 90 22.34 -10.23 -1.87
C PRO A 90 23.44 -9.17 -1.64
N GLY A 91 23.26 -8.37 -0.60
CA GLY A 91 24.22 -7.35 -0.17
C GLY A 91 24.23 -6.05 -0.95
N ILE A 92 23.38 -5.88 -1.96
CA ILE A 92 23.32 -4.65 -2.76
C ILE A 92 21.88 -4.11 -2.72
N MET A 93 21.66 -3.06 -1.94
CA MET A 93 20.34 -2.43 -1.77
C MET A 93 20.31 -1.06 -2.47
N SER A 94 20.24 -1.07 -3.79
CA SER A 94 19.99 0.12 -4.60
C SER A 94 18.80 -0.14 -5.51
N PRO A 95 17.88 0.81 -5.69
CA PRO A 95 16.75 0.66 -6.60
C PRO A 95 17.18 0.23 -8.02
N GLU A 96 18.35 0.71 -8.47
CA GLU A 96 18.91 0.41 -9.79
C GLU A 96 19.42 -1.03 -9.91
N THR A 97 19.69 -1.70 -8.77
CA THR A 97 20.20 -3.08 -8.72
C THR A 97 19.11 -4.10 -8.35
N ALA A 98 17.88 -3.65 -8.23
CA ALA A 98 16.78 -4.56 -8.01
C ALA A 98 16.62 -5.50 -9.22
N LYS A 99 16.67 -6.80 -8.96
CA LYS A 99 16.41 -7.83 -9.97
C LYS A 99 14.92 -8.03 -10.11
N MET A 100 14.51 -8.22 -11.36
CA MET A 100 13.15 -8.58 -11.71
C MET A 100 13.14 -10.00 -12.30
N ASP A 101 12.24 -10.84 -11.81
CA ASP A 101 11.96 -12.16 -12.34
C ASP A 101 10.45 -12.38 -12.29
N LEU A 102 9.79 -12.04 -13.40
CA LEU A 102 8.34 -12.16 -13.59
C LEU A 102 7.96 -13.50 -14.23
N SER A 103 8.92 -14.39 -14.44
CA SER A 103 8.67 -15.72 -15.00
C SER A 103 7.78 -16.56 -14.07
N TYR A 104 7.09 -17.53 -14.63
CA TYR A 104 6.28 -18.50 -13.89
C TYR A 104 7.05 -19.11 -12.71
N ASP A 105 8.25 -19.66 -12.97
CA ASP A 105 9.09 -20.26 -11.94
C ASP A 105 9.64 -19.22 -10.95
N GLY A 106 9.94 -18.01 -11.40
CA GLY A 106 10.40 -16.90 -10.57
C GLY A 106 9.36 -16.51 -9.53
N ILE A 107 8.09 -16.42 -9.91
CA ILE A 107 6.98 -16.14 -8.99
C ILE A 107 6.82 -17.26 -7.96
N LEU A 108 6.81 -18.53 -8.40
CA LEU A 108 6.70 -19.67 -7.48
C LEU A 108 7.85 -19.70 -6.46
N LYS A 109 9.09 -19.52 -6.91
CA LYS A 109 10.29 -19.46 -6.04
C LYS A 109 10.26 -18.28 -5.09
N SER A 110 9.76 -17.12 -5.55
CA SER A 110 9.62 -15.93 -4.71
C SER A 110 8.67 -16.18 -3.55
N VAL A 111 7.49 -16.75 -3.82
CA VAL A 111 6.47 -17.06 -2.81
C VAL A 111 6.96 -18.12 -1.83
N ASP A 112 7.56 -19.24 -2.30
CA ASP A 112 8.15 -20.26 -1.44
C ASP A 112 9.19 -19.64 -0.47
N SER A 113 10.05 -18.77 -1.00
CA SER A 113 11.06 -18.09 -0.19
C SER A 113 10.43 -17.11 0.81
N SER A 114 9.34 -16.42 0.44
CA SER A 114 8.61 -15.52 1.33
C SER A 114 7.92 -16.28 2.47
N LEU A 115 7.25 -17.39 2.18
CA LEU A 115 6.63 -18.26 3.19
C LEU A 115 7.65 -18.73 4.24
N LYS A 116 8.86 -19.13 3.79
CA LYS A 116 9.96 -19.51 4.71
C LYS A 116 10.41 -18.36 5.60
N ARG A 117 10.56 -17.13 5.06
CA ARG A 117 10.96 -15.95 5.85
C ARG A 117 9.87 -15.49 6.82
N LEU A 118 8.63 -15.59 6.40
CA LEU A 118 7.44 -15.25 7.20
C LEU A 118 7.10 -16.35 8.22
N SER A 119 7.66 -17.56 8.07
CA SER A 119 7.33 -18.72 8.91
C SER A 119 5.83 -19.00 8.96
N LEU A 120 5.16 -18.87 7.81
CA LEU A 120 3.73 -19.09 7.64
C LEU A 120 3.49 -20.08 6.49
N ASP A 121 2.39 -20.83 6.56
CA ASP A 121 2.00 -21.78 5.53
C ASP A 121 1.20 -21.12 4.39
N LYS A 122 0.74 -19.87 4.60
CA LYS A 122 -0.15 -19.18 3.68
C LYS A 122 0.01 -17.65 3.75
N ILE A 123 -0.10 -17.02 2.58
CA ILE A 123 -0.21 -15.57 2.37
C ILE A 123 -1.66 -15.26 1.95
N ASP A 124 -2.25 -14.16 2.42
CA ASP A 124 -3.62 -13.84 2.05
C ASP A 124 -3.71 -13.15 0.70
N ILE A 125 -2.79 -12.23 0.40
CA ILE A 125 -2.78 -11.47 -0.84
C ILE A 125 -1.38 -11.50 -1.44
N LEU A 126 -1.27 -11.88 -2.71
CA LEU A 126 -0.02 -11.80 -3.48
C LEU A 126 -0.13 -10.69 -4.51
N PHE A 127 0.81 -9.74 -4.47
CA PHE A 127 0.96 -8.73 -5.51
C PHE A 127 2.15 -9.02 -6.42
N ILE A 128 1.97 -8.86 -7.74
CA ILE A 128 3.10 -8.74 -8.67
C ILE A 128 3.66 -7.32 -8.55
N HIS A 129 4.98 -7.19 -8.32
CA HIS A 129 5.61 -5.95 -7.84
C HIS A 129 6.25 -5.16 -8.96
N ASP A 130 5.75 -3.93 -9.21
CA ASP A 130 6.29 -2.93 -10.14
C ASP A 130 6.70 -3.50 -11.53
N PRO A 131 5.85 -4.25 -12.24
CA PRO A 131 6.22 -4.79 -13.55
C PRO A 131 6.48 -3.71 -14.61
N ASP A 132 6.02 -2.47 -14.40
CA ASP A 132 6.32 -1.32 -15.22
C ASP A 132 7.81 -0.91 -15.23
N LEU A 133 8.57 -1.38 -14.24
CA LEU A 133 10.02 -1.19 -14.14
C LEU A 133 10.83 -2.32 -14.79
N HIS A 134 10.20 -3.10 -15.67
CA HIS A 134 10.88 -4.19 -16.37
C HIS A 134 12.07 -3.67 -17.19
N PRO A 135 13.26 -4.33 -17.15
CA PRO A 135 14.48 -3.86 -17.84
C PRO A 135 14.29 -3.67 -19.34
N GLU A 136 13.45 -4.48 -19.98
CA GLU A 136 13.12 -4.40 -21.41
C GLU A 136 11.94 -3.45 -21.70
N GLY A 137 11.50 -2.69 -20.70
CA GLY A 137 10.43 -1.71 -20.80
C GLY A 137 9.05 -2.21 -20.38
N ARG A 138 8.13 -1.25 -20.21
CA ARG A 138 6.79 -1.47 -19.65
C ARG A 138 5.95 -2.52 -20.41
N ASN A 139 6.06 -2.54 -21.73
CA ASN A 139 5.29 -3.50 -22.54
C ASN A 139 5.77 -4.94 -22.33
N SER A 140 7.07 -5.16 -22.17
CA SER A 140 7.63 -6.48 -21.85
C SER A 140 7.17 -6.95 -20.48
N GLY A 141 7.20 -6.07 -19.49
CA GLY A 141 6.68 -6.37 -18.16
C GLY A 141 5.19 -6.70 -18.17
N PHE A 142 4.38 -5.92 -18.88
CA PHE A 142 2.94 -6.20 -19.03
C PHE A 142 2.70 -7.58 -19.64
N LYS A 143 3.35 -7.87 -20.77
CA LYS A 143 3.22 -9.14 -21.49
C LYS A 143 3.62 -10.33 -20.59
N GLN A 144 4.77 -10.26 -19.93
CA GLN A 144 5.26 -11.33 -19.09
C GLN A 144 4.36 -11.58 -17.88
N VAL A 145 3.77 -10.53 -17.28
CA VAL A 145 2.80 -10.71 -16.20
C VAL A 145 1.57 -11.48 -16.68
N ILE A 146 1.00 -11.13 -17.83
CA ILE A 146 -0.18 -11.82 -18.38
C ILE A 146 0.15 -13.27 -18.73
N GLU A 147 1.27 -13.52 -19.40
CA GLU A 147 1.62 -14.84 -19.93
C GLU A 147 2.17 -15.81 -18.87
N GLU A 148 2.85 -15.28 -17.83
CA GLU A 148 3.57 -16.13 -16.87
C GLU A 148 3.19 -15.84 -15.40
N SER A 149 3.30 -14.59 -14.94
CA SER A 149 3.17 -14.30 -13.49
C SER A 149 1.77 -14.58 -12.97
N PHE A 150 0.72 -14.20 -13.70
CA PHE A 150 -0.66 -14.48 -13.30
C PHE A 150 -1.00 -15.95 -13.35
N GLN A 151 -0.40 -16.72 -14.28
CA GLN A 151 -0.57 -18.19 -14.33
C GLN A 151 0.03 -18.85 -13.09
N ALA A 152 1.22 -18.40 -12.67
CA ALA A 152 1.85 -18.86 -11.43
C ALA A 152 1.02 -18.48 -10.19
N ALA A 153 0.52 -17.23 -10.13
CA ALA A 153 -0.33 -16.77 -9.05
C ALA A 153 -1.65 -17.56 -8.99
N GLN A 154 -2.28 -17.85 -10.13
CA GLN A 154 -3.49 -18.69 -10.18
C GLN A 154 -3.23 -20.10 -9.68
N LYS A 155 -2.09 -20.70 -10.04
CA LYS A 155 -1.68 -21.99 -9.48
C LYS A 155 -1.56 -21.94 -7.96
N LEU A 156 -0.86 -20.92 -7.43
CA LEU A 156 -0.70 -20.72 -5.98
C LEU A 156 -2.06 -20.55 -5.27
N LYS A 157 -3.01 -19.86 -5.91
CA LYS A 157 -4.39 -19.71 -5.40
C LYS A 157 -5.14 -21.03 -5.39
N ASN A 158 -5.03 -21.82 -6.45
CA ASN A 158 -5.63 -23.15 -6.55
C ASN A 158 -5.03 -24.15 -5.53
N ASP A 159 -3.73 -24.05 -5.25
CA ASP A 159 -3.03 -24.85 -4.24
C ASP A 159 -3.35 -24.38 -2.80
N GLY A 160 -4.10 -23.27 -2.62
CA GLY A 160 -4.47 -22.73 -1.32
C GLY A 160 -3.34 -21.99 -0.58
N LEU A 161 -2.22 -21.69 -1.26
CA LEU A 161 -1.08 -20.96 -0.70
C LEU A 161 -1.32 -19.44 -0.66
N ILE A 162 -2.21 -18.93 -1.50
CA ILE A 162 -2.70 -17.55 -1.46
C ILE A 162 -4.23 -17.51 -1.63
N ASN A 163 -4.87 -16.40 -1.21
CA ASN A 163 -6.32 -16.24 -1.37
C ASN A 163 -6.68 -15.23 -2.46
N ALA A 164 -5.87 -14.18 -2.63
CA ALA A 164 -6.14 -13.08 -3.54
C ALA A 164 -4.91 -12.78 -4.41
N ILE A 165 -5.17 -12.39 -5.65
CA ILE A 165 -4.16 -12.01 -6.64
C ILE A 165 -4.32 -10.54 -6.97
N GLY A 166 -3.21 -9.80 -7.00
CA GLY A 166 -3.18 -8.41 -7.38
C GLY A 166 -1.88 -7.97 -8.03
N VAL A 167 -1.81 -6.69 -8.34
CA VAL A 167 -0.57 -5.99 -8.74
C VAL A 167 -0.31 -4.84 -7.77
N GLY A 168 0.96 -4.54 -7.49
CA GLY A 168 1.35 -3.42 -6.63
C GLY A 168 2.25 -2.47 -7.40
N MET A 169 1.80 -1.21 -7.60
CA MET A 169 2.46 -0.24 -8.48
C MET A 169 2.24 1.20 -8.00
N ASN A 170 3.14 2.09 -8.44
CA ASN A 170 2.97 3.52 -8.23
C ASN A 170 2.09 4.17 -9.30
N GLU A 171 2.16 3.71 -10.56
CA GLU A 171 1.37 4.23 -11.67
C GLU A 171 0.06 3.43 -11.83
N TRP A 172 -1.01 4.09 -12.28
CA TRP A 172 -2.35 3.48 -12.37
C TRP A 172 -2.69 2.94 -13.78
N GLU A 173 -2.01 3.40 -14.83
CA GLU A 173 -2.35 3.08 -16.21
C GLU A 173 -2.12 1.60 -16.56
N MET A 174 -1.05 1.01 -16.03
CA MET A 174 -0.81 -0.42 -16.26
C MET A 174 -1.75 -1.31 -15.42
N PRO A 175 -1.98 -1.06 -14.13
CA PRO A 175 -3.05 -1.74 -13.38
C PRO A 175 -4.42 -1.64 -14.06
N TYR A 176 -4.77 -0.49 -14.63
CA TYR A 176 -6.01 -0.31 -15.40
C TYR A 176 -6.12 -1.29 -16.57
N LYS A 177 -5.02 -1.54 -17.30
CA LYS A 177 -4.96 -2.55 -18.36
C LYS A 177 -5.06 -3.97 -17.80
N PHE A 178 -4.36 -4.26 -16.71
CA PHE A 178 -4.41 -5.59 -16.10
C PHE A 178 -5.82 -5.99 -15.66
N ILE A 179 -6.58 -5.09 -15.04
CA ILE A 179 -7.96 -5.40 -14.62
C ILE A 179 -8.92 -5.62 -15.80
N GLN A 180 -8.56 -5.20 -17.01
CA GLN A 180 -9.32 -5.47 -18.22
C GLN A 180 -9.01 -6.84 -18.82
N GLU A 181 -7.77 -7.31 -18.66
CA GLU A 181 -7.25 -8.54 -19.28
C GLU A 181 -7.30 -9.75 -18.32
N PHE A 182 -7.31 -9.51 -17.01
CA PHE A 182 -7.25 -10.56 -16.01
C PHE A 182 -8.23 -10.30 -14.84
N ASP A 183 -8.82 -11.36 -14.28
CA ASP A 183 -9.74 -11.28 -13.14
C ASP A 183 -8.95 -11.10 -11.83
N LEU A 184 -8.47 -9.89 -11.58
CA LEU A 184 -7.76 -9.53 -10.36
C LEU A 184 -8.74 -9.37 -9.18
N ASP A 185 -8.29 -9.75 -7.99
CA ASP A 185 -9.04 -9.52 -6.75
C ASP A 185 -8.79 -8.11 -6.19
N CYS A 186 -7.57 -7.58 -6.38
CA CYS A 186 -7.20 -6.27 -5.84
C CYS A 186 -6.00 -5.62 -6.56
N VAL A 187 -5.82 -4.33 -6.29
CA VAL A 187 -4.64 -3.55 -6.69
C VAL A 187 -4.11 -2.79 -5.47
N LEU A 188 -2.79 -2.80 -5.27
CA LEU A 188 -2.11 -1.88 -4.37
C LEU A 188 -1.58 -0.71 -5.20
N GLN A 189 -2.22 0.44 -5.04
CA GLN A 189 -1.91 1.66 -5.77
C GLN A 189 -1.27 2.67 -4.83
N ALA A 190 -0.04 3.13 -5.12
CA ALA A 190 0.68 4.04 -4.25
C ALA A 190 0.76 5.46 -4.85
N GLY A 191 0.31 6.44 -4.08
CA GLY A 191 0.55 7.86 -4.32
C GLY A 191 -0.32 8.55 -5.37
N ARG A 192 -1.20 7.84 -6.11
CA ARG A 192 -2.04 8.42 -7.18
C ARG A 192 -3.51 8.63 -6.79
N TYR A 193 -3.91 8.15 -5.60
CA TYR A 193 -5.20 8.50 -4.99
C TYR A 193 -4.99 8.85 -3.52
N THR A 194 -4.60 10.08 -3.30
CA THR A 194 -4.33 10.68 -1.99
C THR A 194 -4.97 12.06 -1.91
N LEU A 195 -5.03 12.66 -0.72
CA LEU A 195 -5.53 14.02 -0.54
C LEU A 195 -4.83 15.04 -1.47
N MET A 196 -3.56 14.79 -1.81
CA MET A 196 -2.76 15.68 -2.66
C MET A 196 -2.85 15.36 -4.14
N ASN A 197 -3.11 14.10 -4.52
CA ASN A 197 -3.09 13.64 -5.91
C ASN A 197 -4.27 12.69 -6.15
N GLN A 198 -5.14 12.97 -7.13
CA GLN A 198 -6.32 12.17 -7.50
C GLN A 198 -6.27 11.65 -8.93
N THR A 199 -5.08 11.59 -9.54
CA THR A 199 -4.93 11.19 -10.97
C THR A 199 -5.39 9.77 -11.26
N ALA A 200 -5.50 8.90 -10.27
CA ALA A 200 -6.03 7.54 -10.41
C ALA A 200 -7.56 7.46 -10.31
N LEU A 201 -8.28 8.58 -10.05
CA LEU A 201 -9.73 8.55 -9.86
C LEU A 201 -10.44 8.02 -11.11
N HIS A 202 -10.30 8.72 -12.22
CA HIS A 202 -10.90 8.37 -13.49
C HIS A 202 -9.83 7.98 -14.53
N PRO A 203 -9.99 6.92 -15.29
CA PRO A 203 -11.07 5.91 -15.26
C PRO A 203 -10.76 4.71 -14.34
N PHE A 204 -9.60 4.73 -13.61
CA PHE A 204 -9.06 3.52 -12.98
C PHE A 204 -9.91 3.07 -11.78
N LEU A 205 -10.22 3.96 -10.82
CA LEU A 205 -11.01 3.58 -9.66
C LEU A 205 -12.45 3.22 -10.03
N ASP A 206 -13.03 3.91 -11.00
CA ASP A 206 -14.37 3.57 -11.52
C ASP A 206 -14.42 2.15 -12.09
N GLU A 207 -13.39 1.76 -12.85
CA GLU A 207 -13.32 0.42 -13.41
C GLU A 207 -13.05 -0.64 -12.34
N CYS A 208 -12.27 -0.29 -11.29
CA CYS A 208 -12.09 -1.17 -10.13
C CYS A 208 -13.43 -1.43 -9.42
N GLU A 209 -14.23 -0.39 -9.18
CA GLU A 209 -15.55 -0.53 -8.57
C GLU A 209 -16.47 -1.40 -9.42
N LYS A 210 -16.58 -1.10 -10.70
CA LYS A 210 -17.42 -1.82 -11.66
C LYS A 210 -17.10 -3.31 -11.74
N ARG A 211 -15.82 -3.69 -11.57
CA ARG A 211 -15.33 -5.08 -11.64
C ARG A 211 -15.22 -5.77 -10.30
N ASP A 212 -15.57 -5.09 -9.22
CA ASP A 212 -15.41 -5.58 -7.85
C ASP A 212 -13.94 -5.89 -7.49
N VAL A 213 -13.01 -5.04 -7.99
CA VAL A 213 -11.58 -5.08 -7.68
C VAL A 213 -11.31 -4.13 -6.53
N SER A 214 -10.82 -4.64 -5.40
CA SER A 214 -10.50 -3.80 -4.24
C SER A 214 -9.20 -3.03 -4.45
N VAL A 215 -9.19 -1.76 -4.04
CA VAL A 215 -7.98 -0.95 -4.06
C VAL A 215 -7.43 -0.78 -2.64
N ILE A 216 -6.15 -1.06 -2.48
CA ILE A 216 -5.38 -0.75 -1.28
C ILE A 216 -4.48 0.44 -1.61
N THR A 217 -4.59 1.54 -0.86
CA THR A 217 -3.78 2.73 -1.15
C THR A 217 -2.54 2.77 -0.28
N GLY A 218 -1.39 2.96 -0.93
CA GLY A 218 -0.10 3.23 -0.28
C GLY A 218 0.29 4.71 -0.44
N SER A 219 1.33 5.12 0.28
CA SER A 219 1.87 6.49 0.26
C SER A 219 0.84 7.60 0.50
N THR A 220 -0.19 7.30 1.29
CA THR A 220 -1.34 8.20 1.57
C THR A 220 -0.90 9.53 2.18
N LEU A 221 0.22 9.55 2.89
CA LEU A 221 0.82 10.75 3.50
C LEU A 221 1.91 11.38 2.61
N ASN A 222 2.00 10.96 1.34
CA ASN A 222 2.91 11.50 0.33
C ASN A 222 4.38 11.60 0.80
N GLY A 223 4.93 10.50 1.36
CA GLY A 223 6.31 10.46 1.84
C GLY A 223 6.58 11.32 3.07
N GLY A 224 5.54 11.70 3.80
CA GLY A 224 5.63 12.61 4.95
C GLY A 224 5.47 14.09 4.60
N PHE A 225 5.24 14.43 3.33
CA PHE A 225 5.01 15.82 2.92
C PHE A 225 3.86 16.48 3.69
N ILE A 226 2.81 15.74 4.01
CA ILE A 226 1.66 16.22 4.81
C ILE A 226 2.07 16.76 6.18
N PHE A 227 3.17 16.27 6.79
CA PHE A 227 3.68 16.74 8.09
C PHE A 227 4.55 18.00 7.99
N SER A 228 4.95 18.37 6.77
CA SER A 228 5.91 19.43 6.52
C SER A 228 5.27 20.83 6.52
N ASN A 229 6.11 21.85 6.32
CA ASN A 229 5.65 23.20 6.07
C ASN A 229 5.03 23.40 4.68
N MET A 230 5.05 22.36 3.84
CA MET A 230 4.52 22.36 2.47
C MET A 230 5.08 23.53 1.66
N ASP A 231 6.40 23.64 1.62
CA ASP A 231 7.13 24.60 0.79
C ASP A 231 7.95 23.87 -0.29
N LYS A 232 8.62 24.65 -1.14
CA LYS A 232 9.45 24.09 -2.21
C LYS A 232 10.55 23.16 -1.69
N ASN A 233 11.12 23.45 -0.53
CA ASN A 233 12.23 22.66 0.02
C ASN A 233 11.75 21.30 0.54
N THR A 234 10.49 21.21 0.95
CA THR A 234 9.90 19.96 1.48
C THR A 234 9.44 19.01 0.39
N MET A 235 9.38 19.47 -0.88
CA MET A 235 9.03 18.63 -2.03
C MET A 235 10.03 17.48 -2.28
N ILE A 236 11.26 17.56 -1.78
CA ILE A 236 12.24 16.48 -1.90
C ILE A 236 11.74 15.16 -1.30
N ASN A 237 10.87 15.23 -0.30
CA ASN A 237 10.28 14.07 0.35
C ASN A 237 8.93 13.65 -0.26
N TYR A 238 8.39 14.43 -1.22
CA TYR A 238 7.10 14.15 -1.81
C TYR A 238 7.11 12.82 -2.57
N GLN A 239 6.05 12.06 -2.40
CA GLN A 239 5.79 10.81 -3.13
C GLN A 239 4.43 10.92 -3.84
N PRO A 240 4.35 10.60 -5.12
CA PRO A 240 5.42 10.01 -5.96
C PRO A 240 6.50 11.02 -6.40
N GLU A 241 7.69 10.50 -6.63
CA GLU A 241 8.89 11.32 -6.92
C GLU A 241 8.79 12.16 -8.19
N ILE A 242 8.07 11.66 -9.18
CA ILE A 242 7.90 12.33 -10.48
C ILE A 242 7.20 13.70 -10.33
N ASP A 243 6.41 13.88 -9.28
CA ASP A 243 5.67 15.12 -9.03
C ASP A 243 6.46 16.16 -8.20
N ARG A 244 7.70 15.86 -7.79
CA ARG A 244 8.50 16.76 -6.92
C ARG A 244 8.77 18.13 -7.50
N ASN A 245 8.67 18.31 -8.81
CA ASN A 245 8.84 19.59 -9.48
C ASN A 245 7.53 20.36 -9.68
N ASP A 246 6.38 19.79 -9.31
CA ASP A 246 5.09 20.47 -9.42
C ASP A 246 4.88 21.45 -8.25
N LEU A 247 5.08 22.71 -8.52
CA LEU A 247 4.93 23.79 -7.53
C LEU A 247 3.45 24.10 -7.18
N THR A 248 2.49 23.50 -7.87
CA THR A 248 1.06 23.64 -7.50
C THR A 248 0.72 22.81 -6.26
N ILE A 249 1.44 21.72 -6.03
CA ILE A 249 1.23 20.82 -4.89
C ILE A 249 1.40 21.52 -3.54
N PRO A 250 2.49 22.28 -3.27
CA PRO A 250 2.62 23.05 -2.02
C PRO A 250 1.51 24.08 -1.82
N ILE A 251 1.06 24.71 -2.91
CA ILE A 251 -0.03 25.70 -2.87
C ILE A 251 -1.35 25.02 -2.47
N LYS A 252 -1.68 23.91 -3.14
CA LYS A 252 -2.83 23.06 -2.83
C LYS A 252 -2.79 22.60 -1.35
N GLY A 253 -1.65 22.07 -0.92
CA GLY A 253 -1.47 21.58 0.46
C GLY A 253 -1.72 22.65 1.51
N LYS A 254 -1.22 23.88 1.31
CA LYS A 254 -1.46 25.00 2.23
C LYS A 254 -2.94 25.40 2.29
N LYS A 255 -3.64 25.41 1.15
CA LYS A 255 -5.10 25.68 1.13
C LYS A 255 -5.86 24.63 1.92
N ILE A 256 -5.59 23.33 1.66
CA ILE A 256 -6.21 22.22 2.40
C ILE A 256 -5.93 22.35 3.90
N LYS A 257 -4.68 22.64 4.29
CA LYS A 257 -4.29 22.81 5.70
C LYS A 257 -5.06 23.94 6.38
N ASN A 258 -5.27 25.06 5.69
CA ASN A 258 -6.04 26.20 6.22
C ASN A 258 -7.51 25.81 6.44
N ILE A 259 -8.14 25.12 5.50
CA ILE A 259 -9.50 24.60 5.64
C ILE A 259 -9.57 23.60 6.82
N CYS A 260 -8.67 22.64 6.89
CA CYS A 260 -8.63 21.71 8.02
C CYS A 260 -8.54 22.45 9.39
N ASN A 261 -7.71 23.49 9.47
CA ASN A 261 -7.53 24.28 10.67
C ASN A 261 -8.80 25.05 11.06
N SER A 262 -9.58 25.58 10.10
CA SER A 262 -10.84 26.29 10.39
C SER A 262 -11.90 25.38 11.03
N TYR A 263 -11.82 24.07 10.78
CA TYR A 263 -12.68 23.04 11.40
C TYR A 263 -12.05 22.39 12.64
N ASN A 264 -10.85 22.81 13.08
CA ASN A 264 -10.09 22.17 14.15
C ASN A 264 -9.84 20.65 13.90
N VAL A 265 -9.63 20.26 12.65
CA VAL A 265 -9.34 18.88 12.24
C VAL A 265 -7.90 18.78 11.77
N PRO A 266 -7.09 17.84 12.31
CA PRO A 266 -5.74 17.60 11.79
C PRO A 266 -5.77 17.18 10.32
N MET A 267 -5.00 17.84 9.46
CA MET A 267 -4.93 17.49 8.03
C MET A 267 -4.54 16.03 7.78
N ILE A 268 -3.75 15.43 8.68
CA ILE A 268 -3.37 14.02 8.65
C ILE A 268 -4.60 13.12 8.71
N SER A 269 -5.57 13.44 9.56
CA SER A 269 -6.83 12.71 9.68
C SER A 269 -7.62 12.73 8.38
N VAL A 270 -7.64 13.89 7.72
CA VAL A 270 -8.28 14.07 6.41
C VAL A 270 -7.54 13.24 5.35
N ALA A 271 -6.20 13.29 5.33
CA ALA A 271 -5.39 12.52 4.39
C ALA A 271 -5.56 10.99 4.55
N LEU A 272 -5.61 10.51 5.79
CA LEU A 272 -5.81 9.08 6.07
C LEU A 272 -7.21 8.58 5.67
N GLN A 273 -8.23 9.44 5.76
CA GLN A 273 -9.62 9.07 5.47
C GLN A 273 -10.04 9.40 4.03
N PHE A 274 -9.35 10.32 3.36
CA PHE A 274 -9.68 10.73 1.99
C PHE A 274 -9.85 9.54 1.02
N PRO A 275 -8.95 8.53 0.98
CA PRO A 275 -9.07 7.46 -0.01
C PRO A 275 -10.40 6.70 0.07
N PHE A 276 -11.04 6.66 1.24
CA PHE A 276 -12.33 6.00 1.42
C PHE A 276 -13.53 6.81 0.90
N ARG A 277 -13.29 7.96 0.29
CA ARG A 277 -14.32 8.70 -0.47
C ARG A 277 -14.70 7.93 -1.75
N HIS A 278 -13.83 7.02 -2.21
CA HIS A 278 -14.16 6.10 -3.30
C HIS A 278 -14.44 4.68 -2.77
N PRO A 279 -15.58 4.05 -3.17
CA PRO A 279 -16.02 2.76 -2.59
C PRO A 279 -15.11 1.56 -2.93
N ALA A 280 -14.34 1.64 -4.03
CA ALA A 280 -13.36 0.60 -4.38
C ALA A 280 -12.22 0.48 -3.35
N VAL A 281 -11.96 1.54 -2.54
CA VAL A 281 -10.87 1.53 -1.58
C VAL A 281 -11.23 0.68 -0.36
N ALA A 282 -10.43 -0.36 -0.14
CA ALA A 282 -10.60 -1.30 0.96
C ALA A 282 -9.76 -0.92 2.19
N SER A 283 -8.52 -0.47 1.99
CA SER A 283 -7.58 -0.19 3.08
C SER A 283 -6.58 0.89 2.69
N VAL A 284 -6.07 1.62 3.68
CA VAL A 284 -4.89 2.49 3.55
C VAL A 284 -3.71 1.87 4.28
N LEU A 285 -2.54 1.86 3.64
CA LEU A 285 -1.29 1.41 4.23
C LEU A 285 -0.46 2.61 4.68
N THR A 286 -0.07 2.60 5.94
CA THR A 286 0.87 3.59 6.49
C THR A 286 2.21 2.94 6.80
N GLY A 287 3.29 3.58 6.37
CA GLY A 287 4.65 3.22 6.77
C GLY A 287 4.95 3.80 8.15
N THR A 288 4.93 2.96 9.17
CA THR A 288 5.14 3.35 10.56
C THR A 288 6.40 2.71 11.09
N SER A 289 7.22 3.46 11.81
CA SER A 289 8.54 3.00 12.28
C SER A 289 8.56 2.61 13.76
N THR A 290 7.66 3.16 14.58
CA THR A 290 7.61 2.92 16.03
C THR A 290 6.20 2.59 16.52
N PRO A 291 6.06 1.92 17.69
CA PRO A 291 4.75 1.66 18.30
C PRO A 291 3.97 2.94 18.64
N GLU A 292 4.68 4.00 19.03
CA GLU A 292 4.11 5.31 19.39
C GLU A 292 3.51 5.99 18.16
N GLU A 293 4.27 6.06 17.08
CA GLU A 293 3.81 6.59 15.78
C GLU A 293 2.58 5.82 15.26
N LEU A 294 2.57 4.49 15.41
CA LEU A 294 1.42 3.67 15.04
C LEU A 294 0.18 4.04 15.85
N GLN A 295 0.32 4.16 17.18
CA GLN A 295 -0.78 4.55 18.05
C GLN A 295 -1.34 5.93 17.70
N GLU A 296 -0.46 6.88 17.39
CA GLU A 296 -0.85 8.23 16.97
C GLU A 296 -1.61 8.19 15.64
N ASN A 297 -1.09 7.49 14.63
CA ASN A 297 -1.73 7.38 13.32
C ASN A 297 -3.13 6.75 13.42
N ILE A 298 -3.32 5.73 14.26
CA ILE A 298 -4.63 5.13 14.49
C ILE A 298 -5.58 6.14 15.17
N SER A 299 -5.10 6.86 16.17
CA SER A 299 -5.89 7.89 16.86
C SER A 299 -6.33 9.00 15.90
N LEU A 300 -5.43 9.44 15.02
CA LEU A 300 -5.71 10.42 13.97
C LEU A 300 -6.69 9.87 12.91
N PHE A 301 -6.56 8.60 12.54
CA PHE A 301 -7.51 7.95 11.62
C PHE A 301 -8.93 7.93 12.19
N ASP A 302 -9.09 7.75 13.48
CA ASP A 302 -10.37 7.58 14.15
C ASP A 302 -11.12 8.91 14.45
N ILE A 303 -10.49 10.06 14.15
CA ILE A 303 -11.11 11.39 14.30
C ILE A 303 -12.30 11.51 13.35
N ASN A 304 -13.43 11.99 13.87
CA ASN A 304 -14.59 12.27 13.05
C ASN A 304 -14.36 13.55 12.23
N ILE A 305 -14.47 13.45 10.91
CA ILE A 305 -14.33 14.59 10.00
C ILE A 305 -15.72 15.12 9.65
N PRO A 306 -16.01 16.40 9.90
CA PRO A 306 -17.30 17.01 9.56
C PRO A 306 -17.61 16.89 8.06
N LYS A 307 -18.86 16.69 7.71
CA LYS A 307 -19.31 16.65 6.30
C LYS A 307 -19.04 17.97 5.58
N ASP A 308 -19.20 19.08 6.30
CA ASP A 308 -18.99 20.43 5.74
C ASP A 308 -17.53 20.66 5.35
N LEU A 309 -16.56 20.07 6.07
CA LEU A 309 -15.15 20.13 5.68
C LEU A 309 -14.93 19.47 4.30
N TRP A 310 -15.52 18.30 4.09
CA TRP A 310 -15.43 17.62 2.79
C TRP A 310 -16.08 18.45 1.68
N ALA A 311 -17.28 18.97 1.94
CA ALA A 311 -17.99 19.81 0.98
C ALA A 311 -17.21 21.09 0.61
N GLU A 312 -16.52 21.72 1.57
CA GLU A 312 -15.68 22.87 1.31
C GLU A 312 -14.45 22.51 0.45
N LEU A 313 -13.77 21.39 0.75
CA LEU A 313 -12.65 20.91 -0.08
C LEU A 313 -13.08 20.61 -1.53
N GLU A 314 -14.27 20.07 -1.73
CA GLU A 314 -14.85 19.81 -3.05
C GLU A 314 -15.20 21.11 -3.78
N SER A 315 -15.90 22.04 -3.11
CA SER A 315 -16.32 23.34 -3.71
C SER A 315 -15.14 24.24 -4.09
N GLU A 316 -14.02 24.14 -3.37
CA GLU A 316 -12.77 24.83 -3.67
C GLU A 316 -11.94 24.11 -4.77
N GLY A 317 -12.42 22.99 -5.32
CA GLY A 317 -11.72 22.20 -6.34
C GLY A 317 -10.40 21.59 -5.84
N LEU A 318 -10.29 21.35 -4.53
CA LEU A 318 -9.07 20.78 -3.91
C LEU A 318 -9.10 19.26 -3.89
N ILE A 319 -10.29 18.69 -3.92
CA ILE A 319 -10.49 17.23 -4.07
C ILE A 319 -11.59 16.96 -5.08
N GLU A 320 -11.49 15.80 -5.72
CA GLU A 320 -12.49 15.20 -6.60
C GLU A 320 -12.88 13.83 -6.06
N ILE A 321 -14.18 13.48 -6.23
CA ILE A 321 -14.76 12.23 -5.69
C ILE A 321 -15.53 11.49 -6.77
#